data_9d4c80a10bb5439d515c44dab5bf3446
#
_entry.id   9d4c80a10bb5439d515c44dab5bf3446
#
_cell.length_a   1.000
_cell.length_b   1.000
_cell.length_c   1.000
_cell.angle_alpha   90.00
_cell.angle_beta   90.00
_cell.angle_gamma   90.00
#
_symmetry.space_group_name_H-M   'P 1'
#
loop_
_entity.id
_entity.type
_entity.pdbx_description
1 polymer ?
#
loop_
_entity_poly.entity_id
_entity_poly.type
_entity_poly.pdbx_seq_one_letter_code
_entity_poly.pdbx_strand_id
1 'polypeptide(L)'
;MKNWIFIFMISMITLPGYGKVKVQKPKMKHPTAFAILVDEVTYEKIPGAIEAYRDAIEKDGLSAYIVSGNWESPDQVRKEIVALSRRKPVLEGIVLVGDIPVAMIRNAQHLTTAFKMDEEAFPFIESSVPSDRFYDDLHLTFDFIRRDSVHPDYFYYKLRED
;
A
#
# COMPACT_ATOMS: atom_id res chain seq x y z
N MET A 1 -19.10 -34.29 -50.41
CA MET A 1 -18.17 -34.15 -49.26
C MET A 1 -18.38 -32.77 -48.69
N LYS A 2 -18.99 -32.66 -47.50
CA LYS A 2 -19.31 -31.40 -46.81
C LYS A 2 -18.23 -31.11 -45.80
N ASN A 3 -17.38 -30.11 -46.04
CA ASN A 3 -16.38 -29.64 -45.08
C ASN A 3 -17.05 -28.77 -44.03
N TRP A 4 -17.08 -29.24 -42.80
CA TRP A 4 -17.46 -28.47 -41.63
C TRP A 4 -16.21 -27.75 -41.11
N ILE A 5 -16.20 -26.43 -41.25
CA ILE A 5 -15.20 -25.55 -40.60
C ILE A 5 -15.69 -25.27 -39.20
N PHE A 6 -15.05 -25.85 -38.19
CA PHE A 6 -15.23 -25.50 -36.79
C PHE A 6 -14.45 -24.20 -36.50
N ILE A 7 -15.16 -23.09 -36.36
CA ILE A 7 -14.57 -21.85 -35.87
C ILE A 7 -14.50 -21.95 -34.34
N PHE A 8 -13.28 -22.15 -33.82
CA PHE A 8 -13.02 -22.04 -32.40
C PHE A 8 -13.01 -20.56 -32.02
N MET A 9 -14.09 -20.10 -31.38
CA MET A 9 -14.20 -18.76 -30.80
C MET A 9 -13.40 -18.78 -29.50
N ILE A 10 -12.13 -18.34 -29.53
CA ILE A 10 -11.32 -18.13 -28.31
C ILE A 10 -11.90 -16.90 -27.60
N SER A 11 -12.67 -17.15 -26.57
CA SER A 11 -13.09 -16.12 -25.63
C SER A 11 -11.86 -15.62 -24.87
N MET A 12 -11.39 -14.44 -25.23
CA MET A 12 -10.30 -13.75 -24.53
C MET A 12 -10.86 -13.26 -23.19
N ILE A 13 -10.67 -14.05 -22.13
CA ILE A 13 -10.95 -13.61 -20.75
C ILE A 13 -9.91 -12.54 -20.44
N THR A 14 -10.31 -11.27 -20.52
CA THR A 14 -9.53 -10.17 -19.98
C THR A 14 -9.57 -10.29 -18.46
N LEU A 15 -8.49 -10.82 -17.87
CA LEU A 15 -8.26 -10.72 -16.44
C LEU A 15 -8.24 -9.23 -16.08
N PRO A 16 -8.90 -8.80 -14.98
CA PRO A 16 -8.79 -7.43 -14.51
C PRO A 16 -7.30 -7.16 -14.27
N GLY A 17 -6.77 -6.17 -15.02
CA GLY A 17 -5.36 -5.80 -14.91
C GLY A 17 -5.13 -5.23 -13.52
N TYR A 18 -4.35 -5.94 -12.70
CA TYR A 18 -3.77 -5.36 -11.49
C TYR A 18 -3.09 -4.06 -11.87
N GLY A 19 -3.44 -2.97 -11.20
CA GLY A 19 -2.84 -1.66 -11.43
C GLY A 19 -1.32 -1.80 -11.45
N LYS A 20 -0.69 -1.31 -12.52
CA LYS A 20 0.74 -1.53 -12.76
C LYS A 20 1.55 -0.67 -11.79
N VAL A 21 2.15 -1.28 -10.78
CA VAL A 21 3.07 -0.60 -9.89
C VAL A 21 4.40 -0.35 -10.60
N LYS A 22 4.89 0.88 -10.55
CA LYS A 22 6.17 1.32 -11.12
C LYS A 22 7.14 1.62 -9.99
N VAL A 23 8.30 0.98 -9.99
CA VAL A 23 9.36 1.20 -9.00
C VAL A 23 10.54 1.88 -9.67
N GLN A 24 10.81 3.12 -9.30
CA GLN A 24 12.01 3.84 -9.69
C GLN A 24 13.09 3.61 -8.64
N LYS A 25 14.27 3.20 -9.11
CA LYS A 25 15.42 2.95 -8.26
C LYS A 25 16.08 4.26 -7.82
N PRO A 26 16.80 4.26 -6.69
CA PRO A 26 17.62 5.37 -6.27
C PRO A 26 18.61 5.80 -7.35
N LYS A 27 18.85 7.10 -7.47
CA LYS A 27 19.92 7.68 -8.28
C LYS A 27 21.27 7.56 -7.58
N MET A 28 21.24 7.71 -6.24
CA MET A 28 22.43 7.60 -5.38
C MET A 28 22.36 6.34 -4.51
N LYS A 29 23.51 5.72 -4.27
CA LYS A 29 23.62 4.51 -3.45
C LYS A 29 24.18 4.86 -2.08
N HIS A 30 23.39 4.59 -1.04
CA HIS A 30 23.75 4.74 0.36
C HIS A 30 23.55 3.41 1.09
N PRO A 31 24.09 3.23 2.32
CA PRO A 31 23.95 2.00 3.10
C PRO A 31 22.49 1.65 3.43
N THR A 32 21.65 2.65 3.58
CA THR A 32 20.24 2.52 3.93
C THR A 32 19.33 3.22 2.91
N ALA A 33 18.04 2.96 2.99
CA ALA A 33 17.07 3.45 2.02
C ALA A 33 15.82 4.03 2.66
N PHE A 34 15.16 4.88 1.89
CA PHE A 34 13.83 5.41 2.15
C PHE A 34 12.93 5.17 0.93
N ALA A 35 11.61 5.03 1.11
CA ALA A 35 10.70 4.87 -0.01
C ALA A 35 9.55 5.90 0.02
N ILE A 36 9.30 6.52 -1.13
CA ILE A 36 8.16 7.38 -1.39
C ILE A 36 7.13 6.55 -2.15
N LEU A 37 6.03 6.17 -1.48
CA LEU A 37 4.91 5.50 -2.12
C LEU A 37 3.86 6.56 -2.48
N VAL A 38 3.50 6.64 -3.74
CA VAL A 38 2.61 7.69 -4.25
C VAL A 38 1.54 7.09 -5.15
N ASP A 39 0.31 7.58 -5.09
CA ASP A 39 -0.69 7.19 -6.08
C ASP A 39 -0.34 7.73 -7.48
N GLU A 40 -0.77 7.01 -8.52
CA GLU A 40 -0.39 7.32 -9.90
C GLU A 40 -0.89 8.70 -10.34
N VAL A 41 -2.10 9.10 -9.92
CA VAL A 41 -2.71 10.39 -10.29
C VAL A 41 -1.94 11.56 -9.66
N THR A 42 -1.58 11.44 -8.39
CA THR A 42 -0.76 12.45 -7.70
C THR A 42 0.63 12.53 -8.31
N TYR A 43 1.25 11.37 -8.60
CA TYR A 43 2.57 11.36 -9.25
C TYR A 43 2.53 12.06 -10.62
N GLU A 44 1.51 11.81 -11.45
CA GLU A 44 1.37 12.44 -12.76
C GLU A 44 1.16 13.95 -12.69
N LYS A 45 0.49 14.44 -11.64
CA LYS A 45 0.26 15.88 -11.42
C LYS A 45 1.51 16.63 -10.97
N ILE A 46 2.34 16.01 -10.12
CA ILE A 46 3.47 16.68 -9.46
C ILE A 46 4.79 15.89 -9.54
N PRO A 47 5.16 15.31 -10.69
CA PRO A 47 6.34 14.44 -10.78
C PRO A 47 7.62 15.17 -10.35
N GLY A 48 7.78 16.43 -10.72
CA GLY A 48 8.95 17.23 -10.35
C GLY A 48 9.09 17.44 -8.85
N ALA A 49 7.99 17.62 -8.11
CA ALA A 49 8.02 17.75 -6.65
C ALA A 49 8.42 16.44 -5.97
N ILE A 50 7.88 15.31 -6.43
CA ILE A 50 8.22 13.98 -5.91
C ILE A 50 9.70 13.66 -6.20
N GLU A 51 10.19 14.00 -7.39
CA GLU A 51 11.59 13.80 -7.75
C GLU A 51 12.53 14.71 -6.95
N ALA A 52 12.15 15.98 -6.72
CA ALA A 52 12.91 16.89 -5.87
C ALA A 52 12.98 16.39 -4.42
N TYR A 53 11.89 15.81 -3.92
CA TYR A 53 11.86 15.19 -2.57
C TYR A 53 12.79 13.97 -2.50
N ARG A 54 12.78 13.09 -3.51
CA ARG A 54 13.76 12.01 -3.62
C ARG A 54 15.19 12.55 -3.58
N ASP A 55 15.49 13.56 -4.40
CA ASP A 55 16.82 14.13 -4.51
C ASP A 55 17.29 14.78 -3.19
N ALA A 56 16.37 15.35 -2.39
CA ALA A 56 16.64 15.84 -1.04
C ALA A 56 16.98 14.69 -0.07
N ILE A 57 16.20 13.61 -0.07
CA ILE A 57 16.45 12.42 0.75
C ILE A 57 17.83 11.83 0.41
N GLU A 58 18.17 11.75 -0.88
CA GLU A 58 19.47 11.22 -1.32
C GLU A 58 20.64 12.11 -0.91
N LYS A 59 20.44 13.44 -0.91
CA LYS A 59 21.43 14.39 -0.41
C LYS A 59 21.64 14.25 1.10
N ASP A 60 20.63 13.83 1.85
CA ASP A 60 20.69 13.59 3.28
C ASP A 60 21.31 12.20 3.63
N GLY A 61 21.71 11.41 2.62
CA GLY A 61 22.48 10.18 2.80
C GLY A 61 21.66 8.89 2.80
N LEU A 62 20.45 8.89 2.29
CA LEU A 62 19.62 7.70 2.11
C LEU A 62 19.42 7.41 0.62
N SER A 63 19.43 6.15 0.23
CA SER A 63 18.99 5.74 -1.12
C SER A 63 17.47 5.89 -1.22
N ALA A 64 16.91 6.65 -2.18
CA ALA A 64 15.47 6.89 -2.19
C ALA A 64 14.76 6.22 -3.38
N TYR A 65 13.80 5.34 -3.07
CA TYR A 65 12.90 4.74 -4.05
C TYR A 65 11.67 5.63 -4.25
N ILE A 66 11.15 5.70 -5.49
CA ILE A 66 9.79 6.16 -5.76
C ILE A 66 8.99 4.96 -6.24
N VAL A 67 7.85 4.70 -5.59
CA VAL A 67 6.92 3.62 -5.94
C VAL A 67 5.59 4.24 -6.26
N SER A 68 5.23 4.29 -7.52
CA SER A 68 3.94 4.84 -7.96
C SER A 68 3.01 3.73 -8.45
N GLY A 69 1.73 3.84 -8.11
CA GLY A 69 0.74 2.84 -8.51
C GLY A 69 -0.70 3.29 -8.30
N ASN A 70 -1.61 2.59 -8.95
CA ASN A 70 -3.03 2.70 -8.66
C ASN A 70 -3.34 1.69 -7.54
N TRP A 71 -3.44 2.19 -6.32
CA TRP A 71 -3.56 1.38 -5.13
C TRP A 71 -5.01 0.94 -4.89
N GLU A 72 -5.28 -0.34 -5.05
CA GLU A 72 -6.63 -0.90 -4.89
C GLU A 72 -6.96 -1.27 -3.43
N SER A 73 -5.92 -1.47 -2.59
CA SER A 73 -6.06 -1.84 -1.18
C SER A 73 -4.80 -1.55 -0.37
N PRO A 74 -4.92 -1.44 0.97
CA PRO A 74 -3.76 -1.37 1.86
C PRO A 74 -2.81 -2.56 1.74
N ASP A 75 -3.34 -3.77 1.49
CA ASP A 75 -2.51 -4.97 1.31
C ASP A 75 -1.58 -4.86 0.11
N GLN A 76 -2.02 -4.22 -0.97
CA GLN A 76 -1.20 -4.00 -2.16
C GLN A 76 -0.04 -3.05 -1.83
N VAL A 77 -0.31 -1.96 -1.12
CA VAL A 77 0.73 -1.02 -0.65
C VAL A 77 1.73 -1.73 0.27
N ARG A 78 1.23 -2.46 1.27
CA ARG A 78 2.05 -3.22 2.21
C ARG A 78 2.93 -4.27 1.53
N LYS A 79 2.41 -4.94 0.51
CA LYS A 79 3.17 -5.91 -0.30
C LYS A 79 4.42 -5.29 -0.94
N GLU A 80 4.30 -4.08 -1.46
CA GLU A 80 5.46 -3.37 -2.05
C GLU A 80 6.46 -2.95 -0.96
N ILE A 81 5.99 -2.50 0.21
CA ILE A 81 6.85 -2.17 1.35
C ILE A 81 7.63 -3.42 1.80
N VAL A 82 6.96 -4.56 1.97
CA VAL A 82 7.60 -5.85 2.29
C VAL A 82 8.60 -6.27 1.22
N ALA A 83 8.28 -6.06 -0.06
CA ALA A 83 9.20 -6.38 -1.14
C ALA A 83 10.45 -5.50 -1.12
N LEU A 84 10.33 -4.23 -0.74
CA LEU A 84 11.47 -3.32 -0.57
C LEU A 84 12.28 -3.63 0.69
N SER A 85 11.62 -3.93 1.83
CA SER A 85 12.32 -4.22 3.09
C SER A 85 13.25 -5.44 3.01
N ARG A 86 12.97 -6.37 2.09
CA ARG A 86 13.79 -7.56 1.84
C ARG A 86 14.99 -7.30 0.93
N ARG A 87 15.14 -6.08 0.41
CA ARG A 87 16.25 -5.72 -0.51
C ARG A 87 17.39 -5.02 0.24
N LYS A 88 18.49 -4.85 -0.47
CA LYS A 88 19.57 -3.94 -0.08
C LYS A 88 19.52 -2.71 -1.00
N PRO A 89 19.74 -1.51 -0.46
CA PRO A 89 20.03 -1.15 0.94
C PRO A 89 18.82 -1.36 1.87
N VAL A 90 19.09 -1.44 3.19
CA VAL A 90 18.05 -1.66 4.22
C VAL A 90 17.08 -0.49 4.23
N LEU A 91 15.78 -0.78 4.14
CA LEU A 91 14.72 0.22 4.22
C LEU A 91 14.56 0.70 5.67
N GLU A 92 14.76 1.99 5.92
CA GLU A 92 14.62 2.61 7.24
C GLU A 92 13.27 3.29 7.45
N GLY A 93 12.64 3.71 6.37
CA GLY A 93 11.36 4.42 6.46
C GLY A 93 10.64 4.55 5.13
N ILE A 94 9.39 4.97 5.24
CA ILE A 94 8.51 5.23 4.11
C ILE A 94 7.74 6.52 4.31
N VAL A 95 7.27 7.10 3.22
CA VAL A 95 6.22 8.12 3.21
C VAL A 95 5.13 7.71 2.23
N LEU A 96 3.90 7.92 2.62
CA LEU A 96 2.71 7.71 1.80
C LEU A 96 2.24 9.07 1.29
N VAL A 97 2.07 9.23 -0.02
CA VAL A 97 1.75 10.52 -0.65
C VAL A 97 0.53 10.37 -1.56
N GLY A 98 -0.42 11.26 -1.38
CA GLY A 98 -1.64 11.29 -2.19
C GLY A 98 -2.72 10.34 -1.71
N ASP A 99 -3.47 9.77 -2.64
CA ASP A 99 -4.66 8.96 -2.37
C ASP A 99 -4.26 7.49 -2.11
N ILE A 100 -3.85 7.23 -0.88
CA ILE A 100 -3.46 5.90 -0.42
C ILE A 100 -4.61 5.28 0.39
N PRO A 101 -5.03 4.03 0.09
CA PRO A 101 -6.09 3.36 0.84
C PRO A 101 -5.80 3.30 2.34
N VAL A 102 -6.81 3.58 3.17
CA VAL A 102 -6.68 3.67 4.62
C VAL A 102 -6.95 2.33 5.28
N ALA A 103 -5.99 1.84 6.07
CA ALA A 103 -6.18 0.69 6.93
C ALA A 103 -6.82 1.10 8.26
N MET A 104 -8.07 0.66 8.47
CA MET A 104 -8.84 0.84 9.70
C MET A 104 -8.69 -0.40 10.57
N ILE A 105 -8.02 -0.30 11.71
CA ILE A 105 -7.61 -1.45 12.51
C ILE A 105 -8.46 -1.57 13.76
N ARG A 106 -9.05 -2.75 13.95
CA ARG A 106 -9.68 -3.20 15.20
C ARG A 106 -8.68 -4.00 16.04
N ASN A 107 -8.92 -4.08 17.35
CA ASN A 107 -8.04 -4.69 18.36
C ASN A 107 -6.65 -4.03 18.45
N ALA A 108 -6.54 -2.79 18.01
CA ALA A 108 -5.28 -2.06 17.93
C ALA A 108 -5.19 -0.87 18.89
N GLN A 109 -6.13 -0.74 19.82
CA GLN A 109 -6.17 0.43 20.72
C GLN A 109 -4.94 0.54 21.63
N HIS A 110 -4.26 -0.59 21.91
CA HIS A 110 -2.98 -0.58 22.62
C HIS A 110 -1.84 0.06 21.80
N LEU A 111 -1.99 0.16 20.48
CA LEU A 111 -1.05 0.85 19.58
C LEU A 111 -1.32 2.35 19.48
N THR A 112 -2.38 2.85 20.12
CA THR A 112 -2.75 4.27 20.13
C THR A 112 -2.61 4.87 21.52
N THR A 113 -2.28 6.16 21.59
CA THR A 113 -2.14 6.86 22.88
C THR A 113 -3.41 7.56 23.33
N ALA A 114 -4.31 7.88 22.41
CA ALA A 114 -5.42 8.81 22.66
C ALA A 114 -6.81 8.18 22.64
N PHE A 115 -7.06 7.24 21.74
CA PHE A 115 -8.41 6.73 21.51
C PHE A 115 -8.58 5.35 22.14
N LYS A 116 -9.48 5.25 23.10
CA LYS A 116 -9.87 3.99 23.76
C LYS A 116 -11.39 3.86 23.73
N MET A 117 -11.87 2.77 23.15
CA MET A 117 -13.28 2.45 23.06
C MET A 117 -13.48 0.97 23.41
N ASP A 118 -14.61 0.64 24.00
CA ASP A 118 -14.99 -0.74 24.25
C ASP A 118 -15.34 -1.41 22.91
N GLU A 119 -14.43 -2.23 22.39
CA GLU A 119 -14.59 -2.90 21.11
C GLU A 119 -15.62 -4.04 21.13
N GLU A 120 -16.05 -4.51 22.33
CA GLU A 120 -17.14 -5.47 22.48
C GLU A 120 -18.50 -4.78 22.44
N ALA A 121 -18.59 -3.57 23.01
CA ALA A 121 -19.83 -2.79 23.08
C ALA A 121 -20.13 -2.06 21.77
N PHE A 122 -19.12 -1.69 20.98
CA PHE A 122 -19.27 -0.88 19.79
C PHE A 122 -19.00 -1.68 18.51
N PRO A 123 -19.78 -1.45 17.42
CA PRO A 123 -19.53 -2.04 16.11
C PRO A 123 -18.11 -1.76 15.61
N PHE A 124 -17.58 -2.67 14.78
CA PHE A 124 -16.20 -2.56 14.30
C PHE A 124 -15.93 -1.28 13.47
N ILE A 125 -16.95 -0.70 12.83
CA ILE A 125 -16.81 0.59 12.11
C ILE A 125 -16.45 1.71 13.08
N GLU A 126 -17.11 1.78 14.24
CA GLU A 126 -16.92 2.85 15.22
C GLU A 126 -15.71 2.61 16.13
N SER A 127 -15.35 1.36 16.34
CA SER A 127 -14.22 0.96 17.19
C SER A 127 -12.90 0.76 16.46
N SER A 128 -12.87 0.83 15.13
CA SER A 128 -11.64 0.76 14.36
C SER A 128 -10.99 2.13 14.23
N VAL A 129 -9.67 2.15 14.26
CA VAL A 129 -8.86 3.38 14.13
C VAL A 129 -7.98 3.31 12.88
N PRO A 130 -7.78 4.43 12.16
CA PRO A 130 -6.79 4.48 11.09
C PRO A 130 -5.41 4.32 11.73
N SER A 131 -4.56 3.48 11.13
CA SER A 131 -3.26 3.22 11.72
C SER A 131 -2.19 2.93 10.67
N ASP A 132 -1.12 3.73 10.69
CA ASP A 132 0.07 3.53 9.86
C ASP A 132 0.86 2.28 10.28
N ARG A 133 0.58 1.71 11.49
CA ARG A 133 1.14 0.43 11.94
C ARG A 133 0.86 -0.73 10.98
N PHE A 134 -0.19 -0.62 10.19
CA PHE A 134 -0.45 -1.56 9.11
C PHE A 134 0.68 -1.60 8.08
N TYR A 135 1.35 -0.48 7.86
CA TYR A 135 2.38 -0.32 6.83
C TYR A 135 3.81 -0.40 7.37
N ASP A 136 4.05 0.06 8.60
CA ASP A 136 5.40 0.16 9.16
C ASP A 136 5.81 -1.05 10.00
N ASP A 137 4.88 -1.68 10.73
CA ASP A 137 5.18 -2.86 11.52
C ASP A 137 4.93 -4.14 10.72
N LEU A 138 5.99 -4.63 10.11
CA LEU A 138 5.94 -5.81 9.24
C LEU A 138 5.82 -7.14 10.01
N HIS A 139 5.96 -7.12 11.33
CA HIS A 139 5.79 -8.29 12.20
C HIS A 139 4.33 -8.52 12.59
N LEU A 140 3.51 -7.48 12.59
CA LEU A 140 2.10 -7.60 12.88
C LEU A 140 1.34 -8.31 11.75
N THR A 141 0.38 -9.13 12.13
CA THR A 141 -0.51 -9.83 11.20
C THR A 141 -1.93 -9.29 11.33
N PHE A 142 -2.57 -9.08 10.19
CA PHE A 142 -3.91 -8.50 10.14
C PHE A 142 -4.84 -9.39 9.31
N ASP A 143 -6.05 -9.61 9.82
CA ASP A 143 -7.12 -10.29 9.10
C ASP A 143 -8.04 -9.26 8.46
N PHE A 144 -8.21 -9.34 7.15
CA PHE A 144 -9.14 -8.48 6.43
C PHE A 144 -10.58 -8.79 6.84
N ILE A 145 -11.35 -7.76 7.19
CA ILE A 145 -12.77 -7.88 7.54
C ILE A 145 -13.62 -7.52 6.32
N ARG A 146 -13.51 -6.28 5.84
CA ARG A 146 -14.26 -5.78 4.68
C ARG A 146 -13.74 -4.43 4.19
N ARG A 147 -14.16 -4.05 2.99
CA ARG A 147 -14.07 -2.67 2.49
C ARG A 147 -15.31 -1.90 2.93
N ASP A 148 -15.16 -0.62 3.23
CA ASP A 148 -16.30 0.24 3.53
C ASP A 148 -17.18 0.48 2.28
N SER A 149 -18.50 0.53 2.48
CA SER A 149 -19.44 0.73 1.38
C SER A 149 -19.74 2.21 1.10
N VAL A 150 -19.46 3.08 2.09
CA VAL A 150 -19.70 4.54 2.00
C VAL A 150 -18.40 5.26 1.68
N HIS A 151 -17.31 4.83 2.32
CA HIS A 151 -15.96 5.35 2.13
C HIS A 151 -15.09 4.28 1.45
N PRO A 152 -15.07 4.20 0.11
CA PRO A 152 -14.45 3.10 -0.61
C PRO A 152 -12.93 2.98 -0.40
N ASP A 153 -12.29 3.99 0.15
CA ASP A 153 -10.86 3.99 0.47
C ASP A 153 -10.55 3.45 1.87
N TYR A 154 -11.60 3.13 2.67
CA TYR A 154 -11.45 2.54 4.00
C TYR A 154 -11.57 1.02 3.94
N PHE A 155 -10.57 0.34 4.50
CA PHE A 155 -10.47 -1.11 4.56
C PHE A 155 -10.31 -1.52 6.01
N TYR A 156 -11.22 -2.35 6.53
CA TYR A 156 -11.24 -2.79 7.91
C TYR A 156 -10.47 -4.07 8.09
N TYR A 157 -9.61 -4.06 9.10
CA TYR A 157 -8.81 -5.20 9.50
C TYR A 157 -8.92 -5.42 11.01
N LYS A 158 -8.68 -6.66 11.43
CA LYS A 158 -8.49 -7.02 12.82
C LYS A 158 -7.01 -7.35 13.02
N LEU A 159 -6.38 -6.74 14.04
CA LEU A 159 -5.07 -7.19 14.47
C LEU A 159 -5.19 -8.59 15.05
N ARG A 160 -4.36 -9.52 14.55
CA ARG A 160 -4.29 -10.88 15.07
C ARG A 160 -3.41 -10.88 16.32
N GLU A 161 -3.97 -11.39 17.41
CA GLU A 161 -3.21 -11.70 18.61
C GLU A 161 -2.50 -13.05 18.36
N ASP A 162 -1.18 -13.06 18.54
CA ASP A 162 -0.35 -14.28 18.45
C ASP A 162 -0.45 -15.12 19.74
#